data_5fb7c87aab9d1b27925e3b5a0d06e615
#
_entry.id   5fb7c87aab9d1b27925e3b5a0d06e615
#
_cell.length_a   1.000
_cell.length_b   1.000
_cell.length_c   1.000
_cell.angle_alpha   90.00
_cell.angle_beta   90.00
_cell.angle_gamma   90.00
#
_symmetry.space_group_name_H-M   'P 1'
#
loop_
_entity.id
_entity.type
_entity.pdbx_description
1 polymer ?
#
loop_
_entity_poly.entity_id
_entity_poly.type
_entity_poly.pdbx_seq_one_letter_code
_entity_poly.pdbx_strand_id
1 'polypeptide(L)'
;MKQIIYISIFTILFTFVSCNDLLNPTPVDRIIDDQVLTDANSARVVLTSAYRDLANLGAPKIIAGDLTADNLIHNGTFTLYREISSKDMSASNGSSSALWGVIYSMSYIASFLYEGLPEIDISQLEFNELTATASFLRAYAYFVGAYTFGGIPIVTSTIVEDNRKIPRATFEETLDFVETELLYALDKLPEESFNSGEVTNGAVKALLARFYLYKENWSDAEKYATDVIEGNGTKEYILEEDFENAVVDFSTESILEIVYSANDNPGTSTSFSINNLFVGRREIIPSSEMVLALQNDGGDRQVIIEFDGTNARGSDNGWTIVRYGPFDNIQLFRLAEMYIIRAEARTQQNKISGVNSAESDINVIRERAGVPLIQGSSQNQMLLVIENERRMELCFEGHRWYDLIRTGRAKTVMDEFTSNWTDKDELWPIPLREITNNPSLKDAQNPGY
;
A
#
# COMPACT_ATOMS: atom_id res chain seq x y z
N MET A 1 18.69 -33.85 -71.06
CA MET A 1 18.56 -34.36 -69.68
C MET A 1 19.58 -33.76 -68.70
N LYS A 2 20.86 -33.68 -69.02
CA LYS A 2 21.85 -33.10 -68.06
C LYS A 2 21.61 -31.60 -67.70
N GLN A 3 21.15 -30.77 -68.64
CA GLN A 3 20.88 -29.36 -68.39
C GLN A 3 19.59 -29.13 -67.52
N ILE A 4 18.60 -29.99 -67.61
CA ILE A 4 17.42 -29.92 -66.80
C ILE A 4 17.71 -30.30 -65.33
N ILE A 5 18.64 -31.24 -65.12
CA ILE A 5 19.08 -31.64 -63.78
C ILE A 5 19.86 -30.52 -63.08
N TYR A 6 20.70 -29.75 -63.76
CA TYR A 6 21.42 -28.61 -63.19
C TYR A 6 20.48 -27.44 -62.82
N ILE A 7 19.44 -27.18 -63.59
CA ILE A 7 18.43 -26.17 -63.32
C ILE A 7 17.61 -26.57 -62.09
N SER A 8 17.22 -27.85 -61.98
CA SER A 8 16.45 -28.34 -60.81
C SER A 8 17.30 -28.33 -59.52
N ILE A 9 18.61 -28.64 -59.58
CA ILE A 9 19.52 -28.57 -58.42
C ILE A 9 19.76 -27.12 -58.03
N PHE A 10 19.88 -26.17 -58.95
CA PHE A 10 20.04 -24.76 -58.66
C PHE A 10 18.77 -24.13 -58.04
N THR A 11 17.59 -24.56 -58.45
CA THR A 11 16.30 -24.11 -57.90
C THR A 11 16.10 -24.65 -56.47
N ILE A 12 16.53 -25.87 -56.18
CA ILE A 12 16.47 -26.46 -54.80
C ILE A 12 17.43 -25.82 -53.85
N LEU A 13 18.63 -25.34 -54.32
CA LEU A 13 19.60 -24.64 -53.44
C LEU A 13 19.14 -23.24 -53.00
N PHE A 14 18.20 -22.59 -53.73
CA PHE A 14 17.68 -21.27 -53.39
C PHE A 14 16.53 -21.28 -52.37
N THR A 15 15.96 -22.46 -52.07
CA THR A 15 14.83 -22.57 -51.13
C THR A 15 15.24 -22.70 -49.67
N PHE A 16 16.53 -22.69 -49.33
CA PHE A 16 17.01 -22.77 -47.92
C PHE A 16 17.55 -21.47 -47.37
N VAL A 17 17.41 -20.33 -48.08
CA VAL A 17 17.66 -19.03 -47.47
C VAL A 17 16.33 -18.62 -46.81
N SER A 18 16.06 -19.21 -45.68
CA SER A 18 15.02 -18.75 -44.77
C SER A 18 15.47 -17.42 -44.17
N CYS A 19 14.87 -16.34 -44.59
CA CYS A 19 15.00 -15.07 -43.88
C CYS A 19 14.28 -15.26 -42.51
N ASN A 20 15.00 -15.52 -41.46
CA ASN A 20 14.49 -15.55 -40.09
C ASN A 20 13.74 -14.25 -39.74
N ASP A 21 14.17 -13.12 -40.31
CA ASP A 21 13.56 -11.80 -40.11
C ASP A 21 12.14 -11.66 -40.68
N LEU A 22 11.76 -12.50 -41.66
CA LEU A 22 10.41 -12.49 -42.24
C LEU A 22 9.42 -13.33 -41.41
N LEU A 23 9.91 -14.28 -40.63
CA LEU A 23 9.08 -15.16 -39.79
C LEU A 23 8.91 -14.63 -38.38
N ASN A 24 9.81 -13.76 -37.94
CA ASN A 24 9.75 -13.03 -36.66
C ASN A 24 9.96 -11.53 -36.92
N PRO A 25 8.97 -10.83 -37.51
CA PRO A 25 9.09 -9.38 -37.65
C PRO A 25 9.14 -8.75 -36.25
N THR A 26 10.21 -8.01 -35.98
CA THR A 26 10.23 -7.15 -34.79
C THR A 26 9.07 -6.16 -34.91
N PRO A 27 8.19 -6.05 -33.92
CA PRO A 27 7.10 -5.08 -33.96
C PRO A 27 7.68 -3.66 -34.11
N VAL A 28 7.26 -2.93 -35.14
CA VAL A 28 7.73 -1.56 -35.40
C VAL A 28 7.03 -0.54 -34.48
N ASP A 29 5.96 -0.96 -33.82
CA ASP A 29 5.07 -0.17 -32.96
C ASP A 29 5.16 -0.56 -31.47
N ARG A 30 6.09 -1.42 -31.10
CA ARG A 30 6.36 -1.82 -29.71
C ARG A 30 7.85 -1.71 -29.40
N ILE A 31 8.15 -1.19 -28.21
CA ILE A 31 9.50 -1.26 -27.64
C ILE A 31 9.71 -2.70 -27.18
N ILE A 32 10.77 -3.36 -27.64
CA ILE A 32 11.16 -4.70 -27.21
C ILE A 32 12.00 -4.60 -25.92
N ASP A 33 11.93 -5.60 -25.06
CA ASP A 33 12.49 -5.58 -23.72
C ASP A 33 13.98 -5.20 -23.68
N ASP A 34 14.77 -5.68 -24.65
CA ASP A 34 16.19 -5.36 -24.83
C ASP A 34 16.47 -3.91 -25.26
N GLN A 35 15.45 -3.14 -25.62
CA GLN A 35 15.52 -1.70 -25.94
C GLN A 35 15.04 -0.80 -24.81
N VAL A 36 14.41 -1.36 -23.78
CA VAL A 36 13.85 -0.60 -22.64
C VAL A 36 14.93 -0.27 -21.62
N LEU A 37 15.78 -1.25 -21.29
CA LEU A 37 16.89 -1.07 -20.35
C LEU A 37 18.22 -1.01 -21.11
N THR A 38 18.79 0.18 -21.22
CA THR A 38 20.04 0.43 -21.94
C THR A 38 21.10 1.10 -21.07
N ASP A 39 20.67 1.80 -20.03
CA ASP A 39 21.51 2.57 -19.11
C ASP A 39 20.76 2.88 -17.81
N ALA A 40 21.42 3.56 -16.86
CA ALA A 40 20.83 3.95 -15.60
C ALA A 40 19.60 4.89 -15.75
N ASN A 41 19.57 5.74 -16.78
CA ASN A 41 18.45 6.66 -16.98
C ASN A 41 17.20 5.91 -17.45
N SER A 42 17.35 4.98 -18.39
CA SER A 42 16.24 4.13 -18.82
C SER A 42 15.71 3.27 -17.68
N ALA A 43 16.59 2.76 -16.80
CA ALA A 43 16.18 2.04 -15.59
C ALA A 43 15.39 2.92 -14.60
N ARG A 44 15.77 4.19 -14.42
CA ARG A 44 15.00 5.16 -13.61
C ARG A 44 13.63 5.45 -14.22
N VAL A 45 13.53 5.51 -15.55
CA VAL A 45 12.22 5.65 -16.23
C VAL A 45 11.33 4.44 -15.97
N VAL A 46 11.88 3.22 -16.02
CA VAL A 46 11.14 2.00 -15.66
C VAL A 46 10.70 2.04 -14.19
N LEU A 47 11.58 2.45 -13.28
CA LEU A 47 11.27 2.58 -11.86
C LEU A 47 10.15 3.61 -11.60
N THR A 48 10.10 4.69 -12.39
CA THR A 48 8.99 5.67 -12.34
C THR A 48 7.63 5.01 -12.58
N SER A 49 7.58 3.93 -13.36
CA SER A 49 6.34 3.18 -13.55
C SER A 49 5.89 2.47 -12.28
N ALA A 50 6.84 1.99 -11.43
CA ALA A 50 6.50 1.43 -10.13
C ALA A 50 5.98 2.49 -9.15
N TYR A 51 6.51 3.72 -9.18
CA TYR A 51 5.95 4.85 -8.42
C TYR A 51 4.55 5.25 -8.91
N ARG A 52 4.29 5.15 -10.21
CA ARG A 52 2.93 5.32 -10.75
C ARG A 52 1.97 4.25 -10.25
N ASP A 53 2.41 3.02 -10.15
CA ASP A 53 1.61 1.95 -9.56
C ASP A 53 1.42 2.16 -8.05
N LEU A 54 2.41 2.69 -7.34
CA LEU A 54 2.24 3.13 -5.96
C LEU A 54 1.15 4.21 -5.85
N ALA A 55 1.10 5.16 -6.80
CA ALA A 55 0.04 6.16 -6.87
C ALA A 55 -1.33 5.53 -7.16
N ASN A 56 -1.38 4.52 -8.02
CA ASN A 56 -2.60 3.74 -8.29
C ASN A 56 -3.04 2.91 -7.08
N LEU A 57 -2.13 2.56 -6.16
CA LEU A 57 -2.42 1.82 -4.93
C LEU A 57 -3.05 2.72 -3.84
N GLY A 58 -2.78 4.03 -3.84
CA GLY A 58 -3.13 4.95 -2.76
C GLY A 58 -4.61 4.92 -2.38
N ALA A 59 -5.51 5.27 -3.28
CA ALA A 59 -6.94 5.25 -3.01
C ALA A 59 -7.49 3.83 -2.73
N PRO A 60 -7.16 2.77 -3.51
CA PRO A 60 -7.54 1.40 -3.18
C PRO A 60 -7.12 0.94 -1.78
N LYS A 61 -5.93 1.33 -1.31
CA LYS A 61 -5.45 1.00 0.04
C LYS A 61 -6.29 1.69 1.12
N ILE A 62 -6.64 2.97 0.93
CA ILE A 62 -7.53 3.69 1.87
C ILE A 62 -8.92 3.03 1.91
N ILE A 63 -9.46 2.66 0.76
CA ILE A 63 -10.74 1.94 0.66
C ILE A 63 -10.66 0.59 1.39
N ALA A 64 -9.61 -0.19 1.13
CA ALA A 64 -9.44 -1.48 1.78
C ALA A 64 -9.25 -1.36 3.30
N GLY A 65 -8.56 -0.32 3.76
CA GLY A 65 -8.26 -0.13 5.17
C GLY A 65 -9.36 0.55 5.99
N ASP A 66 -10.16 1.43 5.39
CA ASP A 66 -11.12 2.23 6.17
C ASP A 66 -12.60 1.96 5.81
N LEU A 67 -12.92 1.69 4.51
CA LEU A 67 -14.30 1.37 4.12
C LEU A 67 -14.69 -0.08 4.49
N THR A 68 -13.71 -0.99 4.57
CA THR A 68 -13.93 -2.34 5.11
C THR A 68 -14.19 -2.32 6.61
N ALA A 69 -13.69 -1.31 7.33
CA ALA A 69 -13.86 -1.12 8.77
C ALA A 69 -15.08 -0.25 9.13
N ASP A 70 -14.98 0.45 10.26
CA ASP A 70 -15.99 1.27 10.90
C ASP A 70 -15.76 2.78 10.78
N ASN A 71 -14.74 3.22 10.04
CA ASN A 71 -14.43 4.64 9.83
C ASN A 71 -15.26 5.27 8.71
N LEU A 72 -15.58 4.50 7.66
CA LEU A 72 -16.21 4.98 6.43
C LEU A 72 -17.48 4.19 6.11
N ILE A 73 -18.42 4.84 5.42
CA ILE A 73 -19.60 4.20 4.84
C ILE A 73 -19.80 4.63 3.39
N HIS A 74 -20.44 3.76 2.60
CA HIS A 74 -20.86 4.09 1.25
C HIS A 74 -22.10 4.99 1.28
N ASN A 75 -22.10 6.03 0.43
CA ASN A 75 -23.19 6.99 0.34
C ASN A 75 -23.71 7.20 -1.09
N GLY A 76 -22.91 6.89 -2.10
CA GLY A 76 -23.17 7.22 -3.50
C GLY A 76 -23.85 6.12 -4.32
N THR A 77 -23.36 5.90 -5.54
CA THR A 77 -23.97 5.01 -6.54
C THR A 77 -23.06 3.86 -7.01
N PHE A 78 -21.79 3.87 -6.61
CA PHE A 78 -20.85 2.84 -7.06
C PHE A 78 -21.05 1.53 -6.31
N THR A 79 -21.60 0.55 -7.01
CA THR A 79 -21.91 -0.78 -6.48
C THR A 79 -20.70 -1.44 -5.81
N LEU A 80 -19.49 -1.27 -6.38
CA LEU A 80 -18.26 -1.87 -5.85
C LEU A 80 -17.96 -1.39 -4.40
N TYR A 81 -18.21 -0.11 -4.07
CA TYR A 81 -18.02 0.41 -2.71
C TYR A 81 -19.20 0.06 -1.79
N ARG A 82 -20.41 -0.01 -2.34
CA ARG A 82 -21.57 -0.48 -1.59
C ARG A 82 -21.37 -1.91 -1.09
N GLU A 83 -20.86 -2.82 -1.94
CA GLU A 83 -20.60 -4.20 -1.55
C GLU A 83 -19.58 -4.29 -0.40
N ILE A 84 -18.50 -3.48 -0.43
CA ILE A 84 -17.51 -3.42 0.66
C ILE A 84 -18.17 -2.93 1.95
N SER A 85 -18.85 -1.80 1.88
CA SER A 85 -19.48 -1.17 3.04
C SER A 85 -20.60 -2.03 3.65
N SER A 86 -21.40 -2.72 2.82
CA SER A 86 -22.50 -3.59 3.27
C SER A 86 -22.09 -5.02 3.61
N LYS A 87 -20.78 -5.35 3.53
CA LYS A 87 -20.25 -6.70 3.79
C LYS A 87 -20.86 -7.79 2.89
N ASP A 88 -21.12 -7.43 1.64
CA ASP A 88 -21.68 -8.31 0.60
C ASP A 88 -20.77 -8.34 -0.65
N MET A 89 -19.47 -8.34 -0.42
CA MET A 89 -18.46 -8.33 -1.47
C MET A 89 -18.42 -9.65 -2.21
N SER A 90 -18.42 -9.60 -3.53
CA SER A 90 -18.30 -10.77 -4.40
C SER A 90 -16.89 -10.90 -4.98
N ALA A 91 -16.48 -12.10 -5.41
CA ALA A 91 -15.21 -12.34 -6.09
C ALA A 91 -15.07 -11.59 -7.43
N SER A 92 -16.16 -11.06 -7.98
CA SER A 92 -16.17 -10.21 -9.18
C SER A 92 -16.11 -8.71 -8.89
N ASN A 93 -15.95 -8.30 -7.62
CA ASN A 93 -15.86 -6.90 -7.24
C ASN A 93 -14.66 -6.21 -7.89
N GLY A 94 -14.91 -5.04 -8.50
CA GLY A 94 -13.90 -4.28 -9.23
C GLY A 94 -12.77 -3.74 -8.33
N SER A 95 -13.04 -3.43 -7.06
CA SER A 95 -12.01 -2.95 -6.11
C SER A 95 -11.00 -4.05 -5.78
N SER A 96 -11.46 -5.31 -5.60
CA SER A 96 -10.56 -6.45 -5.41
C SER A 96 -9.65 -6.64 -6.62
N SER A 97 -10.22 -6.61 -7.83
CA SER A 97 -9.47 -6.76 -9.08
C SER A 97 -8.47 -5.62 -9.31
N ALA A 98 -8.84 -4.38 -8.98
CA ALA A 98 -7.95 -3.23 -9.12
C ALA A 98 -6.76 -3.32 -8.15
N LEU A 99 -7.01 -3.60 -6.87
CA LEU A 99 -5.96 -3.75 -5.87
C LEU A 99 -5.00 -4.90 -6.21
N TRP A 100 -5.53 -6.06 -6.60
CA TRP A 100 -4.73 -7.20 -7.04
C TRP A 100 -3.86 -6.86 -8.26
N GLY A 101 -4.45 -6.20 -9.26
CA GLY A 101 -3.73 -5.80 -10.48
C GLY A 101 -2.55 -4.88 -10.19
N VAL A 102 -2.71 -3.89 -9.31
CA VAL A 102 -1.63 -2.96 -8.93
C VAL A 102 -0.50 -3.69 -8.19
N ILE A 103 -0.83 -4.61 -7.28
CA ILE A 103 0.17 -5.41 -6.55
C ILE A 103 1.07 -6.17 -7.53
N TYR A 104 0.48 -6.84 -8.51
CA TYR A 104 1.24 -7.63 -9.48
C TYR A 104 1.93 -6.78 -10.55
N SER A 105 1.41 -5.59 -10.87
CA SER A 105 2.11 -4.62 -11.73
C SER A 105 3.40 -4.14 -11.07
N MET A 106 3.35 -3.77 -9.80
CA MET A 106 4.55 -3.37 -9.02
C MET A 106 5.56 -4.53 -8.94
N SER A 107 5.08 -5.77 -8.71
CA SER A 107 5.94 -6.95 -8.69
C SER A 107 6.61 -7.22 -10.03
N TYR A 108 5.86 -7.07 -11.13
CA TYR A 108 6.40 -7.23 -12.48
C TYR A 108 7.51 -6.23 -12.79
N ILE A 109 7.30 -4.94 -12.46
CA ILE A 109 8.31 -3.90 -12.70
C ILE A 109 9.58 -4.17 -11.88
N ALA A 110 9.43 -4.60 -10.62
CA ALA A 110 10.57 -4.98 -9.80
C ALA A 110 11.33 -6.17 -10.41
N SER A 111 10.63 -7.22 -10.84
CA SER A 111 11.23 -8.38 -11.50
C SER A 111 11.93 -7.99 -12.79
N PHE A 112 11.34 -7.11 -13.59
CA PHE A 112 11.93 -6.60 -14.83
C PHE A 112 13.25 -5.87 -14.59
N LEU A 113 13.33 -5.05 -13.55
CA LEU A 113 14.57 -4.39 -13.14
C LEU A 113 15.61 -5.41 -12.65
N TYR A 114 15.21 -6.37 -11.83
CA TYR A 114 16.13 -7.39 -11.33
C TYR A 114 16.73 -8.27 -12.43
N GLU A 115 15.93 -8.62 -13.44
CA GLU A 115 16.37 -9.44 -14.57
C GLU A 115 17.23 -8.64 -15.56
N GLY A 116 16.93 -7.37 -15.78
CA GLY A 116 17.57 -6.57 -16.82
C GLY A 116 18.77 -5.74 -16.38
N LEU A 117 18.82 -5.28 -15.12
CA LEU A 117 19.94 -4.44 -14.64
C LEU A 117 21.32 -5.12 -14.70
N PRO A 118 21.48 -6.43 -14.50
CA PRO A 118 22.77 -7.10 -14.67
C PRO A 118 23.33 -7.08 -16.10
N GLU A 119 22.47 -6.84 -17.10
CA GLU A 119 22.83 -6.88 -18.52
C GLU A 119 23.29 -5.50 -19.05
N ILE A 120 23.21 -4.43 -18.25
CA ILE A 120 23.58 -3.07 -18.64
C ILE A 120 24.76 -2.55 -17.83
N ASP A 121 25.54 -1.64 -18.45
CA ASP A 121 26.74 -1.03 -17.82
C ASP A 121 26.32 0.14 -16.93
N ILE A 122 26.18 -0.12 -15.63
CA ILE A 122 25.86 0.86 -14.60
C ILE A 122 26.79 0.68 -13.39
N SER A 123 26.94 1.74 -12.59
CA SER A 123 27.72 1.66 -11.37
C SER A 123 27.03 0.76 -10.33
N GLN A 124 27.84 0.14 -9.44
CA GLN A 124 27.30 -0.68 -8.35
C GLN A 124 26.37 0.15 -7.41
N LEU A 125 26.65 1.43 -7.26
CA LEU A 125 25.81 2.33 -6.47
C LEU A 125 24.42 2.47 -7.11
N GLU A 126 24.34 2.79 -8.40
CA GLU A 126 23.08 2.89 -9.12
C GLU A 126 22.32 1.57 -9.16
N PHE A 127 23.03 0.45 -9.39
CA PHE A 127 22.45 -0.89 -9.31
C PHE A 127 21.78 -1.12 -7.94
N ASN A 128 22.50 -0.81 -6.85
CA ASN A 128 21.99 -0.98 -5.50
C ASN A 128 20.76 -0.09 -5.23
N GLU A 129 20.81 1.18 -5.60
CA GLU A 129 19.69 2.12 -5.40
C GLU A 129 18.44 1.68 -6.17
N LEU A 130 18.58 1.31 -7.44
CA LEU A 130 17.47 0.90 -8.30
C LEU A 130 16.82 -0.39 -7.81
N THR A 131 17.65 -1.41 -7.49
CA THR A 131 17.13 -2.70 -7.00
C THR A 131 16.51 -2.57 -5.60
N ALA A 132 17.12 -1.81 -4.70
CA ALA A 132 16.60 -1.60 -3.37
C ALA A 132 15.27 -0.86 -3.36
N THR A 133 15.13 0.17 -4.21
CA THR A 133 13.84 0.89 -4.38
C THR A 133 12.78 -0.04 -4.95
N ALA A 134 13.12 -0.85 -5.96
CA ALA A 134 12.21 -1.83 -6.53
C ALA A 134 11.78 -2.89 -5.51
N SER A 135 12.72 -3.38 -4.67
CA SER A 135 12.42 -4.28 -3.54
C SER A 135 11.44 -3.68 -2.55
N PHE A 136 11.69 -2.45 -2.11
CA PHE A 136 10.78 -1.77 -1.18
C PHE A 136 9.37 -1.67 -1.76
N LEU A 137 9.22 -1.22 -3.00
CA LEU A 137 7.91 -1.06 -3.65
C LEU A 137 7.19 -2.40 -3.79
N ARG A 138 7.91 -3.47 -4.17
CA ARG A 138 7.38 -4.84 -4.22
C ARG A 138 6.98 -5.34 -2.83
N ALA A 139 7.83 -5.14 -1.83
CA ALA A 139 7.54 -5.50 -0.45
C ALA A 139 6.27 -4.82 0.08
N TYR A 140 6.12 -3.51 -0.18
CA TYR A 140 4.94 -2.76 0.23
C TYR A 140 3.67 -3.29 -0.44
N ALA A 141 3.73 -3.60 -1.74
CA ALA A 141 2.61 -4.17 -2.47
C ALA A 141 2.19 -5.55 -1.90
N TYR A 142 3.16 -6.44 -1.65
CA TYR A 142 2.90 -7.76 -1.03
C TYR A 142 2.42 -7.65 0.42
N PHE A 143 2.91 -6.69 1.19
CA PHE A 143 2.43 -6.42 2.54
C PHE A 143 0.94 -6.04 2.55
N VAL A 144 0.54 -5.09 1.69
CA VAL A 144 -0.87 -4.71 1.52
C VAL A 144 -1.69 -5.92 1.03
N GLY A 145 -1.15 -6.69 0.08
CA GLY A 145 -1.80 -7.89 -0.45
C GLY A 145 -2.03 -8.96 0.61
N ALA A 146 -1.02 -9.24 1.43
CA ALA A 146 -1.10 -10.24 2.50
C ALA A 146 -2.22 -9.93 3.50
N TYR A 147 -2.30 -8.70 3.96
CA TYR A 147 -3.32 -8.29 4.94
C TYR A 147 -4.70 -8.03 4.33
N THR A 148 -4.81 -7.95 3.00
CA THR A 148 -6.10 -7.81 2.33
C THR A 148 -6.67 -9.17 1.90
N PHE A 149 -5.85 -10.02 1.29
CA PHE A 149 -6.29 -11.28 0.68
C PHE A 149 -5.86 -12.54 1.46
N GLY A 150 -5.01 -12.39 2.47
CA GLY A 150 -4.26 -13.49 3.06
C GLY A 150 -3.01 -13.79 2.22
N GLY A 151 -2.53 -15.06 2.22
CA GLY A 151 -1.43 -15.44 1.33
C GLY A 151 -1.77 -15.23 -0.14
N ILE A 152 -0.81 -14.80 -0.95
CA ILE A 152 -0.96 -14.55 -2.39
C ILE A 152 0.20 -15.17 -3.17
N PRO A 153 0.07 -15.47 -4.48
CA PRO A 153 1.17 -16.00 -5.29
C PRO A 153 2.40 -15.08 -5.28
N ILE A 154 3.57 -15.64 -5.01
CA ILE A 154 4.85 -14.91 -5.05
C ILE A 154 5.41 -15.00 -6.48
N VAL A 155 5.34 -13.89 -7.21
CA VAL A 155 5.75 -13.77 -8.60
C VAL A 155 7.01 -12.92 -8.68
N THR A 156 8.11 -13.54 -9.13
CA THR A 156 9.43 -12.90 -9.21
C THR A 156 10.07 -12.99 -10.61
N SER A 157 9.34 -13.47 -11.60
CA SER A 157 9.79 -13.57 -13.00
C SER A 157 8.90 -12.74 -13.92
N THR A 158 9.49 -12.20 -15.01
CA THR A 158 8.75 -11.55 -16.09
C THR A 158 8.19 -12.55 -17.11
N ILE A 159 8.62 -13.81 -17.08
CA ILE A 159 8.24 -14.85 -18.02
C ILE A 159 6.83 -15.35 -17.71
N VAL A 160 5.88 -15.10 -18.63
CA VAL A 160 4.47 -15.44 -18.46
C VAL A 160 4.25 -16.93 -18.22
N GLU A 161 5.00 -17.81 -18.92
CA GLU A 161 4.84 -19.26 -18.79
C GLU A 161 5.23 -19.76 -17.38
N ASP A 162 6.24 -19.15 -16.75
CA ASP A 162 6.66 -19.48 -15.40
C ASP A 162 5.58 -19.08 -14.37
N ASN A 163 4.91 -17.96 -14.63
CA ASN A 163 3.92 -17.38 -13.72
C ASN A 163 2.54 -18.03 -13.78
N ARG A 164 2.20 -18.71 -14.90
CA ARG A 164 0.86 -19.26 -15.16
C ARG A 164 0.36 -20.30 -14.16
N LYS A 165 1.25 -20.92 -13.39
CA LYS A 165 0.94 -22.02 -12.47
C LYS A 165 1.49 -21.80 -11.07
N ILE A 166 1.89 -20.59 -10.72
CA ILE A 166 2.34 -20.30 -9.37
C ILE A 166 1.15 -20.49 -8.41
N PRO A 167 1.27 -21.36 -7.42
CA PRO A 167 0.22 -21.57 -6.44
C PRO A 167 0.10 -20.35 -5.51
N ARG A 168 -0.99 -20.29 -4.78
CA ARG A 168 -1.13 -19.37 -3.66
C ARG A 168 -0.12 -19.73 -2.57
N ALA A 169 0.72 -18.79 -2.19
CA ALA A 169 1.55 -18.92 -1.01
C ALA A 169 0.70 -18.81 0.25
N THR A 170 1.18 -19.34 1.35
CA THR A 170 0.58 -19.12 2.66
C THR A 170 0.77 -17.65 3.08
N PHE A 171 0.02 -17.22 4.08
CA PHE A 171 0.17 -15.89 4.67
C PHE A 171 1.61 -15.67 5.19
N GLU A 172 2.14 -16.66 5.91
CA GLU A 172 3.50 -16.61 6.47
C GLU A 172 4.57 -16.56 5.36
N GLU A 173 4.47 -17.41 4.33
CA GLU A 173 5.41 -17.36 3.19
C GLU A 173 5.37 -15.99 2.50
N THR A 174 4.20 -15.37 2.41
CA THR A 174 4.09 -14.02 1.84
C THR A 174 4.77 -12.98 2.73
N LEU A 175 4.63 -13.07 4.04
CA LEU A 175 5.31 -12.17 4.98
C LEU A 175 6.82 -12.40 5.02
N ASP A 176 7.30 -13.63 4.93
CA ASP A 176 8.74 -13.94 4.86
C ASP A 176 9.38 -13.37 3.58
N PHE A 177 8.63 -13.39 2.48
CA PHE A 177 9.05 -12.72 1.25
C PHE A 177 9.12 -11.20 1.45
N VAL A 178 8.11 -10.58 2.06
CA VAL A 178 8.11 -9.13 2.38
C VAL A 178 9.32 -8.77 3.24
N GLU A 179 9.60 -9.54 4.29
CA GLU A 179 10.74 -9.31 5.19
C GLU A 179 12.07 -9.37 4.44
N THR A 180 12.24 -10.37 3.59
CA THR A 180 13.44 -10.53 2.76
C THR A 180 13.68 -9.32 1.86
N GLU A 181 12.64 -8.84 1.19
CA GLU A 181 12.72 -7.68 0.32
C GLU A 181 13.02 -6.39 1.11
N LEU A 182 12.43 -6.20 2.27
CA LEU A 182 12.67 -5.02 3.11
C LEU A 182 14.10 -4.99 3.67
N LEU A 183 14.61 -6.14 4.14
CA LEU A 183 15.97 -6.23 4.65
C LEU A 183 17.00 -6.03 3.54
N TYR A 184 16.73 -6.51 2.32
CA TYR A 184 17.55 -6.20 1.15
C TYR A 184 17.55 -4.69 0.86
N ALA A 185 16.39 -4.04 0.85
CA ALA A 185 16.28 -2.60 0.62
C ALA A 185 17.05 -1.81 1.69
N LEU A 186 16.94 -2.20 2.96
CA LEU A 186 17.64 -1.57 4.07
C LEU A 186 19.17 -1.65 3.94
N ASP A 187 19.70 -2.81 3.47
CA ASP A 187 21.14 -3.02 3.29
C ASP A 187 21.72 -2.22 2.12
N LYS A 188 20.92 -1.91 1.10
CA LYS A 188 21.41 -1.34 -0.16
C LYS A 188 21.13 0.15 -0.34
N LEU A 189 20.09 0.69 0.31
CA LEU A 189 19.81 2.12 0.24
C LEU A 189 20.79 2.91 1.11
N PRO A 190 21.26 4.08 0.63
CA PRO A 190 22.09 4.95 1.43
C PRO A 190 21.34 5.45 2.68
N GLU A 191 22.10 5.72 3.76
CA GLU A 191 21.53 6.22 5.00
C GLU A 191 20.94 7.64 4.85
N GLU A 192 21.48 8.45 3.96
CA GLU A 192 21.04 9.82 3.73
C GLU A 192 20.16 9.92 2.48
N SER A 193 18.92 10.36 2.67
CA SER A 193 18.05 10.82 1.59
C SER A 193 17.04 11.84 2.15
N PHE A 194 16.79 12.90 1.37
CA PHE A 194 16.10 14.11 1.85
C PHE A 194 14.71 14.31 1.20
N ASN A 195 14.22 13.36 0.40
CA ASN A 195 13.00 13.54 -0.37
C ASN A 195 11.91 12.57 0.08
N SER A 196 10.83 13.07 0.69
CA SER A 196 9.70 12.26 1.10
C SER A 196 8.80 11.77 -0.06
N GLY A 197 9.06 12.21 -1.29
CA GLY A 197 8.44 11.66 -2.51
C GLY A 197 9.16 10.44 -3.09
N GLU A 198 10.29 10.03 -2.50
CA GLU A 198 11.09 8.90 -2.96
C GLU A 198 11.35 7.93 -1.81
N VAL A 199 11.58 6.66 -2.17
CA VAL A 199 11.91 5.63 -1.18
C VAL A 199 13.30 5.93 -0.58
N THR A 200 13.34 6.01 0.74
CA THR A 200 14.53 6.33 1.53
C THR A 200 14.78 5.25 2.57
N ASN A 201 15.96 5.25 3.17
CA ASN A 201 16.25 4.38 4.31
C ASN A 201 15.24 4.60 5.47
N GLY A 202 14.81 5.85 5.68
CA GLY A 202 13.74 6.18 6.63
C GLY A 202 12.41 5.52 6.29
N ALA A 203 12.02 5.50 5.01
CA ALA A 203 10.80 4.82 4.56
C ALA A 203 10.88 3.30 4.76
N VAL A 204 12.05 2.69 4.50
CA VAL A 204 12.27 1.26 4.77
C VAL A 204 12.13 0.95 6.25
N LYS A 205 12.76 1.74 7.13
CA LYS A 205 12.66 1.57 8.60
C LYS A 205 11.23 1.78 9.09
N ALA A 206 10.49 2.75 8.54
CA ALA A 206 9.09 2.97 8.88
C ALA A 206 8.20 1.78 8.50
N LEU A 207 8.41 1.20 7.31
CA LEU A 207 7.69 -0.02 6.92
C LEU A 207 8.12 -1.23 7.74
N LEU A 208 9.41 -1.38 8.09
CA LEU A 208 9.88 -2.44 8.99
C LEU A 208 9.26 -2.29 10.39
N ALA A 209 9.15 -1.07 10.93
CA ALA A 209 8.47 -0.84 12.21
C ALA A 209 7.01 -1.32 12.17
N ARG A 210 6.26 -0.95 11.11
CA ARG A 210 4.88 -1.40 10.89
C ARG A 210 4.80 -2.91 10.65
N PHE A 211 5.69 -3.47 9.86
CA PHE A 211 5.77 -4.89 9.56
C PHE A 211 5.99 -5.74 10.83
N TYR A 212 6.97 -5.36 11.65
CA TYR A 212 7.24 -6.08 12.89
C TYR A 212 6.17 -5.87 13.96
N LEU A 213 5.50 -4.70 14.00
CA LEU A 213 4.30 -4.50 14.80
C LEU A 213 3.23 -5.54 14.42
N TYR A 214 2.99 -5.73 13.13
CA TYR A 214 1.97 -6.65 12.60
C TYR A 214 2.35 -8.12 12.77
N LYS A 215 3.65 -8.44 12.79
CA LYS A 215 4.19 -9.77 13.15
C LYS A 215 4.30 -10.01 14.67
N GLU A 216 3.89 -9.06 15.50
CA GLU A 216 4.02 -9.12 16.96
C GLU A 216 5.48 -9.28 17.44
N ASN A 217 6.45 -8.89 16.61
CA ASN A 217 7.84 -8.78 17.00
C ASN A 217 8.11 -7.40 17.65
N TRP A 218 7.72 -7.30 18.89
CA TRP A 218 7.71 -6.03 19.64
C TRP A 218 9.09 -5.39 19.77
N SER A 219 10.15 -6.20 19.86
CA SER A 219 11.52 -5.70 19.97
C SER A 219 11.97 -4.96 18.71
N ASP A 220 11.73 -5.55 17.54
CA ASP A 220 12.14 -4.95 16.28
C ASP A 220 11.19 -3.80 15.88
N ALA A 221 9.90 -3.90 16.19
CA ALA A 221 8.96 -2.80 16.02
C ALA A 221 9.40 -1.56 16.83
N GLU A 222 9.74 -1.71 18.13
CA GLU A 222 10.27 -0.63 18.96
C GLU A 222 11.60 -0.09 18.40
N LYS A 223 12.50 -0.97 17.98
CA LYS A 223 13.81 -0.59 17.43
C LYS A 223 13.68 0.29 16.20
N TYR A 224 12.97 -0.18 15.16
CA TYR A 224 12.87 0.56 13.90
C TYR A 224 12.05 1.85 14.04
N ALA A 225 11.01 1.86 14.87
CA ALA A 225 10.28 3.09 15.20
C ALA A 225 11.18 4.10 15.92
N THR A 226 12.02 3.63 16.85
CA THR A 226 13.01 4.48 17.54
C THR A 226 14.05 5.03 16.58
N ASP A 227 14.58 4.20 15.67
CA ASP A 227 15.57 4.63 14.68
C ASP A 227 15.03 5.78 13.81
N VAL A 228 13.74 5.76 13.45
CA VAL A 228 13.11 6.84 12.68
C VAL A 228 12.88 8.09 13.55
N ILE A 229 12.37 7.92 14.77
CA ILE A 229 12.07 9.04 15.69
C ILE A 229 13.35 9.80 16.10
N GLU A 230 14.45 9.09 16.31
CA GLU A 230 15.72 9.65 16.76
C GLU A 230 16.66 10.04 15.60
N GLY A 231 16.27 9.79 14.34
CA GLY A 231 17.10 10.09 13.17
C GLY A 231 18.31 9.17 13.03
N ASN A 232 18.30 7.97 13.62
CA ASN A 232 19.41 7.02 13.56
C ASN A 232 19.53 6.40 12.15
N GLY A 233 20.49 6.92 11.34
CA GLY A 233 20.69 6.53 9.95
C GLY A 233 19.49 6.85 9.06
N THR A 234 18.79 7.96 9.36
CA THR A 234 17.70 8.52 8.56
C THR A 234 17.78 10.04 8.54
N LYS A 235 16.98 10.68 7.70
CA LYS A 235 16.67 12.11 7.84
C LYS A 235 16.04 12.34 9.23
N GLU A 236 16.29 13.49 9.82
CA GLU A 236 15.55 13.95 10.98
C GLU A 236 14.12 14.36 10.55
N TYR A 237 13.12 13.67 11.09
CA TYR A 237 11.72 14.02 10.95
C TYR A 237 11.26 14.76 12.20
N ILE A 238 10.39 15.76 12.02
CA ILE A 238 9.94 16.62 13.11
C ILE A 238 8.42 16.52 13.21
N LEU A 239 7.92 16.23 14.40
CA LEU A 239 6.49 16.24 14.67
C LEU A 239 5.98 17.69 14.58
N GLU A 240 4.97 17.92 13.76
CA GLU A 240 4.36 19.25 13.65
C GLU A 240 3.66 19.64 14.96
N GLU A 241 3.72 20.93 15.29
CA GLU A 241 3.05 21.44 16.50
C GLU A 241 1.53 21.39 16.36
N ASP A 242 1.04 21.71 15.17
CA ASP A 242 -0.39 21.71 14.84
C ASP A 242 -0.73 20.53 13.94
N PHE A 243 -1.82 19.82 14.21
CA PHE A 243 -2.26 18.69 13.40
C PHE A 243 -2.58 19.09 11.94
N GLU A 244 -3.09 20.28 11.71
CA GLU A 244 -3.38 20.82 10.38
C GLU A 244 -2.13 20.80 9.48
N ASN A 245 -0.95 21.12 10.05
CA ASN A 245 0.32 21.10 9.32
C ASN A 245 0.88 19.69 9.13
N ALA A 246 0.49 18.74 9.97
CA ALA A 246 0.92 17.34 9.84
C ALA A 246 0.32 16.63 8.62
N VAL A 247 -0.81 17.12 8.12
CA VAL A 247 -1.60 16.47 7.05
C VAL A 247 -1.50 17.19 5.70
N VAL A 248 -0.57 18.14 5.54
CA VAL A 248 -0.28 18.79 4.26
C VAL A 248 0.85 18.07 3.52
N ASP A 249 0.97 18.35 2.23
CA ASP A 249 2.03 17.82 1.37
C ASP A 249 3.42 18.22 1.89
N PHE A 250 4.32 17.25 1.91
CA PHE A 250 5.72 17.43 2.33
C PHE A 250 5.89 18.02 3.74
N SER A 251 4.95 17.74 4.63
CA SER A 251 5.06 18.04 6.06
C SER A 251 6.39 17.54 6.63
N THR A 252 6.89 18.19 7.69
CA THR A 252 8.13 17.75 8.36
C THR A 252 8.00 16.37 9.02
N GLU A 253 6.77 15.89 9.27
CA GLU A 253 6.49 14.53 9.71
C GLU A 253 6.55 13.50 8.59
N SER A 254 6.49 13.93 7.33
CA SER A 254 6.29 13.03 6.20
C SER A 254 7.54 12.23 5.90
N ILE A 255 7.44 10.90 5.98
CA ILE A 255 8.52 9.96 5.74
C ILE A 255 8.48 9.49 4.28
N LEU A 256 7.30 9.10 3.81
CA LEU A 256 7.07 8.75 2.40
C LEU A 256 5.66 9.16 1.98
N GLU A 257 5.58 9.85 0.85
CA GLU A 257 4.33 10.26 0.22
C GLU A 257 4.17 9.67 -1.18
N ILE A 258 2.95 9.37 -1.53
CA ILE A 258 2.54 9.24 -2.93
C ILE A 258 2.36 10.65 -3.47
N VAL A 259 3.24 11.04 -4.40
CA VAL A 259 3.21 12.38 -4.99
C VAL A 259 2.29 12.41 -6.19
N TYR A 260 1.35 13.35 -6.19
CA TYR A 260 0.50 13.64 -7.34
C TYR A 260 0.85 15.01 -7.92
N SER A 261 0.79 15.13 -9.24
CA SER A 261 0.94 16.39 -9.94
C SER A 261 -0.31 16.70 -10.77
N ALA A 262 -0.51 17.97 -11.10
CA ALA A 262 -1.60 18.39 -11.97
C ALA A 262 -1.55 17.70 -13.35
N ASN A 263 -0.36 17.31 -13.82
CA ASN A 263 -0.16 16.63 -15.10
C ASN A 263 -0.40 15.11 -15.02
N ASP A 264 -0.13 14.52 -13.86
CA ASP A 264 -0.26 13.08 -13.64
C ASP A 264 -1.63 12.71 -13.10
N ASN A 265 -2.42 13.72 -12.75
CA ASN A 265 -3.56 13.52 -11.90
C ASN A 265 -4.76 12.99 -12.67
N PRO A 266 -5.00 11.69 -12.62
CA PRO A 266 -6.33 11.17 -12.86
C PRO A 266 -7.33 11.69 -11.81
N GLY A 267 -6.84 12.34 -10.75
CA GLY A 267 -7.56 12.68 -9.54
C GLY A 267 -8.73 13.60 -9.71
N THR A 268 -8.59 14.65 -10.50
CA THR A 268 -9.71 15.59 -10.73
C THR A 268 -10.62 15.19 -11.88
N SER A 269 -10.11 14.36 -12.80
CA SER A 269 -10.86 13.95 -13.99
C SER A 269 -11.47 12.55 -13.86
N THR A 270 -10.99 11.71 -12.92
CA THR A 270 -11.53 10.37 -12.73
C THR A 270 -12.48 10.31 -11.53
N SER A 271 -13.54 9.53 -11.68
CA SER A 271 -14.52 9.30 -10.62
C SER A 271 -13.95 8.52 -9.41
N PHE A 272 -12.69 8.06 -9.49
CA PHE A 272 -12.07 7.17 -8.51
C PHE A 272 -10.92 7.81 -7.71
N SER A 273 -10.63 9.11 -7.88
CA SER A 273 -9.66 9.79 -7.02
C SER A 273 -10.21 9.91 -5.60
N ILE A 274 -9.32 9.88 -4.59
CA ILE A 274 -9.74 9.94 -3.20
C ILE A 274 -10.51 11.24 -2.88
N ASN A 275 -10.04 12.39 -3.37
CA ASN A 275 -10.75 13.66 -3.23
C ASN A 275 -12.15 13.60 -3.86
N ASN A 276 -12.26 13.08 -5.09
CA ASN A 276 -13.54 13.01 -5.77
C ASN A 276 -14.51 12.03 -5.08
N LEU A 277 -14.00 10.95 -4.52
CA LEU A 277 -14.80 9.98 -3.76
C LEU A 277 -15.36 10.60 -2.48
N PHE A 278 -14.59 11.44 -1.80
CA PHE A 278 -14.98 12.07 -0.53
C PHE A 278 -15.76 13.37 -0.75
N VAL A 279 -15.22 14.33 -1.47
CA VAL A 279 -15.77 15.67 -1.64
C VAL A 279 -16.63 15.80 -2.90
N GLY A 280 -16.08 15.42 -4.05
CA GLY A 280 -16.70 15.69 -5.35
C GLY A 280 -18.00 14.91 -5.58
N ARG A 281 -17.94 13.58 -5.50
CA ARG A 281 -19.11 12.71 -5.70
C ARG A 281 -19.79 12.28 -4.40
N ARG A 282 -19.10 12.37 -3.28
CA ARG A 282 -19.56 11.88 -1.98
C ARG A 282 -20.02 10.42 -2.05
N GLU A 283 -19.27 9.60 -2.78
CA GLU A 283 -19.52 8.15 -2.85
C GLU A 283 -19.24 7.47 -1.50
N ILE A 284 -18.33 8.06 -0.73
CA ILE A 284 -17.87 7.58 0.57
C ILE A 284 -17.82 8.77 1.52
N ILE A 285 -18.40 8.59 2.70
CA ILE A 285 -18.45 9.59 3.77
C ILE A 285 -17.95 8.97 5.10
N PRO A 286 -17.57 9.79 6.08
CA PRO A 286 -17.25 9.26 7.41
C PRO A 286 -18.48 8.61 8.03
N SER A 287 -18.33 7.51 8.76
CA SER A 287 -19.42 6.94 9.55
C SER A 287 -19.87 7.91 10.64
N SER A 288 -21.12 7.80 11.09
CA SER A 288 -21.62 8.66 12.15
C SER A 288 -20.85 8.45 13.45
N GLU A 289 -20.44 7.22 13.73
CA GLU A 289 -19.60 6.86 14.87
C GLU A 289 -18.23 7.54 14.79
N MET A 290 -17.61 7.58 13.61
CA MET A 290 -16.31 8.25 13.42
C MET A 290 -16.43 9.77 13.55
N VAL A 291 -17.50 10.37 13.02
CA VAL A 291 -17.80 11.80 13.22
C VAL A 291 -17.93 12.13 14.71
N LEU A 292 -18.72 11.36 15.45
CA LEU A 292 -18.90 11.56 16.89
C LEU A 292 -17.59 11.37 17.66
N ALA A 293 -16.78 10.38 17.28
CA ALA A 293 -15.49 10.13 17.91
C ALA A 293 -14.52 11.31 17.69
N LEU A 294 -14.43 11.84 16.48
CA LEU A 294 -13.62 13.03 16.19
C LEU A 294 -14.10 14.27 16.93
N GLN A 295 -15.42 14.46 17.03
CA GLN A 295 -16.00 15.61 17.73
C GLN A 295 -15.80 15.56 19.25
N ASN A 296 -15.83 14.38 19.86
CA ASN A 296 -15.73 14.23 21.30
C ASN A 296 -14.29 14.09 21.79
N ASP A 297 -13.47 13.30 21.04
CA ASP A 297 -12.16 12.86 21.49
C ASP A 297 -11.02 13.20 20.50
N GLY A 298 -11.35 13.73 19.33
CA GLY A 298 -10.39 14.00 18.26
C GLY A 298 -9.49 15.21 18.51
N GLY A 299 -9.99 16.21 19.29
CA GLY A 299 -9.28 17.48 19.47
C GLY A 299 -9.07 18.19 18.12
N ASP A 300 -7.87 18.67 17.87
CA ASP A 300 -7.50 19.42 16.65
C ASP A 300 -7.60 18.56 15.37
N ARG A 301 -7.69 17.23 15.50
CA ARG A 301 -7.90 16.32 14.36
C ARG A 301 -9.25 16.49 13.65
N GLN A 302 -10.21 17.23 14.25
CA GLN A 302 -11.49 17.52 13.62
C GLN A 302 -11.38 18.32 12.33
N VAL A 303 -10.26 19.01 12.08
CA VAL A 303 -10.04 19.82 10.86
C VAL A 303 -10.12 19.00 9.56
N ILE A 304 -10.01 17.67 9.61
CA ILE A 304 -10.08 16.81 8.42
C ILE A 304 -11.50 16.43 7.99
N ILE A 305 -12.53 16.82 8.77
CA ILE A 305 -13.93 16.64 8.40
C ILE A 305 -14.66 17.99 8.44
N GLU A 306 -15.65 18.14 7.56
CA GLU A 306 -16.47 19.34 7.47
C GLU A 306 -17.96 18.95 7.36
N PHE A 307 -18.82 19.75 7.98
CA PHE A 307 -20.27 19.60 7.81
C PHE A 307 -20.74 20.39 6.58
N ASP A 308 -21.15 19.65 5.55
CA ASP A 308 -21.78 20.20 4.35
C ASP A 308 -23.17 19.55 4.12
N GLY A 309 -24.13 20.03 4.85
CA GLY A 309 -25.53 19.57 4.74
C GLY A 309 -26.21 19.95 3.41
N THR A 310 -25.61 20.81 2.58
CA THR A 310 -26.21 21.27 1.32
C THR A 310 -26.21 20.22 0.23
N ASN A 311 -25.26 19.27 0.28
CA ASN A 311 -25.10 18.19 -0.66
C ASN A 311 -25.56 16.82 -0.14
N ALA A 312 -26.18 16.79 1.05
CA ALA A 312 -26.67 15.56 1.66
C ALA A 312 -27.70 14.86 0.76
N ARG A 313 -27.50 13.54 0.53
CA ARG A 313 -28.36 12.70 -0.30
C ARG A 313 -28.74 11.43 0.44
N GLY A 314 -30.02 11.13 0.51
CA GLY A 314 -30.49 9.86 1.08
C GLY A 314 -30.08 9.66 2.55
N SER A 315 -29.18 8.72 2.82
CA SER A 315 -28.64 8.41 4.15
C SER A 315 -27.41 9.23 4.52
N ASP A 316 -27.04 10.25 3.74
CA ASP A 316 -25.91 11.14 3.98
C ASP A 316 -26.09 11.85 5.34
N ASN A 317 -25.08 11.72 6.20
CA ASN A 317 -25.08 12.36 7.52
C ASN A 317 -24.67 13.85 7.49
N GLY A 318 -24.42 14.41 6.31
CA GLY A 318 -24.03 15.81 6.08
C GLY A 318 -22.54 16.09 6.26
N TRP A 319 -21.74 15.10 6.65
CA TRP A 319 -20.30 15.26 6.85
C TRP A 319 -19.50 14.80 5.63
N THR A 320 -18.37 15.44 5.38
CA THR A 320 -17.43 15.07 4.34
C THR A 320 -15.99 15.08 4.88
N ILE A 321 -15.10 14.36 4.20
CA ILE A 321 -13.68 14.30 4.54
C ILE A 321 -12.96 15.31 3.67
N VAL A 322 -12.33 16.31 4.29
CA VAL A 322 -11.61 17.40 3.60
C VAL A 322 -10.08 17.25 3.69
N ARG A 323 -9.61 16.14 4.27
CA ARG A 323 -8.19 15.83 4.41
C ARG A 323 -7.40 15.88 3.09
N TYR A 324 -8.04 15.50 1.97
CA TYR A 324 -7.38 15.41 0.68
C TYR A 324 -7.98 16.40 -0.30
N GLY A 325 -7.23 17.41 -0.71
CA GLY A 325 -7.54 18.28 -1.82
C GLY A 325 -7.42 17.57 -3.18
N PRO A 326 -7.71 18.29 -4.29
CA PRO A 326 -7.74 17.67 -5.63
C PRO A 326 -6.41 17.07 -6.11
N PHE A 327 -5.30 17.57 -5.59
CA PHE A 327 -3.94 17.19 -6.00
C PHE A 327 -3.04 16.83 -4.82
N ASP A 328 -3.60 16.77 -3.62
CA ASP A 328 -2.82 16.50 -2.43
C ASP A 328 -2.23 15.10 -2.47
N ASN A 329 -1.04 14.98 -1.95
CA ASN A 329 -0.32 13.74 -1.80
C ASN A 329 -1.02 12.82 -0.79
N ILE A 330 -0.71 11.54 -0.86
CA ILE A 330 -1.12 10.57 0.17
C ILE A 330 0.11 10.20 0.98
N GLN A 331 0.13 10.57 2.25
CA GLN A 331 1.16 10.15 3.19
C GLN A 331 1.04 8.64 3.45
N LEU A 332 2.08 7.88 3.13
CA LEU A 332 2.16 6.44 3.40
C LEU A 332 2.71 6.14 4.78
N PHE A 333 3.67 6.96 5.21
CA PHE A 333 4.30 6.91 6.52
C PHE A 333 4.55 8.31 7.02
N ARG A 334 4.24 8.55 8.29
CA ARG A 334 4.53 9.80 8.98
C ARG A 334 4.96 9.54 10.42
N LEU A 335 5.69 10.49 10.99
CA LEU A 335 6.36 10.34 12.28
C LEU A 335 5.40 9.99 13.43
N ALA A 336 4.18 10.54 13.40
CA ALA A 336 3.17 10.23 14.42
C ALA A 336 2.86 8.73 14.50
N GLU A 337 2.83 8.02 13.37
CA GLU A 337 2.65 6.56 13.38
C GLU A 337 3.80 5.85 14.09
N MET A 338 5.02 6.33 13.94
CA MET A 338 6.20 5.74 14.61
C MET A 338 6.10 5.83 16.13
N TYR A 339 5.63 6.97 16.66
CA TYR A 339 5.33 7.10 18.10
C TYR A 339 4.27 6.09 18.56
N ILE A 340 3.20 5.91 17.80
CA ILE A 340 2.12 4.99 18.15
C ILE A 340 2.59 3.52 18.06
N ILE A 341 3.37 3.15 17.04
CA ILE A 341 3.98 1.81 16.91
C ILE A 341 4.89 1.56 18.13
N ARG A 342 5.74 2.51 18.50
CA ARG A 342 6.64 2.38 19.62
C ARG A 342 5.88 2.25 20.95
N ALA A 343 4.80 3.00 21.12
CA ALA A 343 3.94 2.90 22.28
C ALA A 343 3.31 1.51 22.43
N GLU A 344 2.77 0.95 21.34
CA GLU A 344 2.19 -0.40 21.37
C GLU A 344 3.25 -1.46 21.67
N ALA A 345 4.39 -1.40 20.99
CA ALA A 345 5.50 -2.32 21.21
C ALA A 345 6.02 -2.24 22.67
N ARG A 346 6.13 -1.04 23.24
CA ARG A 346 6.49 -0.82 24.65
C ARG A 346 5.45 -1.37 25.61
N THR A 347 4.15 -1.19 25.30
CA THR A 347 3.06 -1.74 26.10
C THR A 347 3.13 -3.26 26.17
N GLN A 348 3.34 -3.91 25.04
CA GLN A 348 3.46 -5.37 24.95
C GLN A 348 4.71 -5.90 25.69
N GLN A 349 5.75 -5.11 25.78
CA GLN A 349 6.95 -5.40 26.57
C GLN A 349 6.85 -4.94 28.05
N ASN A 350 5.65 -4.53 28.48
CA ASN A 350 5.37 -4.06 29.84
C ASN A 350 6.13 -2.78 30.27
N LYS A 351 6.56 -1.95 29.29
CA LYS A 351 7.18 -0.63 29.48
C LYS A 351 6.10 0.46 29.44
N ILE A 352 5.14 0.44 30.38
CA ILE A 352 3.88 1.19 30.28
C ILE A 352 4.04 2.65 30.67
N SER A 353 4.72 2.97 31.78
CA SER A 353 4.82 4.34 32.33
C SER A 353 6.24 4.72 32.71
N GLY A 354 6.49 6.01 32.82
CA GLY A 354 7.80 6.57 33.10
C GLY A 354 8.53 7.11 31.86
N VAL A 355 9.84 7.34 31.99
CA VAL A 355 10.67 7.80 30.88
C VAL A 355 10.82 6.68 29.85
N ASN A 356 10.73 6.99 28.56
CA ASN A 356 10.82 6.03 27.45
C ASN A 356 9.77 4.91 27.56
N SER A 357 8.52 5.27 27.80
CA SER A 357 7.39 4.38 27.99
C SER A 357 6.31 4.58 26.92
N ALA A 358 5.33 3.67 26.90
CA ALA A 358 4.14 3.79 26.07
C ALA A 358 3.36 5.08 26.38
N GLU A 359 3.21 5.40 27.68
CA GLU A 359 2.57 6.64 28.14
C GLU A 359 3.27 7.88 27.59
N SER A 360 4.61 7.91 27.63
CA SER A 360 5.36 9.06 27.12
C SER A 360 5.17 9.24 25.61
N ASP A 361 5.16 8.16 24.82
CA ASP A 361 4.97 8.23 23.36
C ASP A 361 3.56 8.68 22.98
N ILE A 362 2.54 8.11 23.62
CA ILE A 362 1.14 8.47 23.33
C ILE A 362 0.85 9.91 23.78
N ASN A 363 1.41 10.35 24.87
CA ASN A 363 1.18 11.72 25.35
C ASN A 363 1.78 12.80 24.44
N VAL A 364 2.86 12.50 23.71
CA VAL A 364 3.38 13.40 22.66
C VAL A 364 2.31 13.64 21.58
N ILE A 365 1.64 12.60 21.13
CA ILE A 365 0.59 12.69 20.09
C ILE A 365 -0.67 13.37 20.65
N ARG A 366 -1.05 13.06 21.89
CA ARG A 366 -2.22 13.64 22.56
C ARG A 366 -2.05 15.12 22.87
N GLU A 367 -0.85 15.53 23.28
CA GLU A 367 -0.51 16.94 23.51
C GLU A 367 -0.66 17.76 22.23
N ARG A 368 -0.08 17.27 21.10
CA ARG A 368 -0.21 17.87 19.78
C ARG A 368 -1.68 17.99 19.32
N ALA A 369 -2.50 16.99 19.63
CA ALA A 369 -3.93 17.00 19.27
C ALA A 369 -4.80 17.85 20.23
N GLY A 370 -4.22 18.46 21.25
CA GLY A 370 -4.97 19.28 22.23
C GLY A 370 -5.95 18.47 23.10
N VAL A 371 -5.73 17.16 23.28
CA VAL A 371 -6.59 16.29 24.09
C VAL A 371 -5.94 15.92 25.43
N PRO A 372 -6.73 15.58 26.48
CA PRO A 372 -6.21 15.28 27.80
C PRO A 372 -5.13 14.17 27.78
N LEU A 373 -4.03 14.39 28.49
CA LEU A 373 -2.98 13.40 28.63
C LEU A 373 -3.46 12.19 29.45
N ILE A 374 -2.92 11.03 29.14
CA ILE A 374 -3.20 9.79 29.88
C ILE A 374 -2.16 9.57 30.97
N GLN A 375 -2.50 8.78 31.97
CA GLN A 375 -1.59 8.24 32.96
C GLN A 375 -1.50 6.73 32.84
N GLY A 376 -0.33 6.17 33.20
CA GLY A 376 -0.08 4.74 33.15
C GLY A 376 -1.17 3.92 33.81
N SER A 377 -1.59 2.89 33.10
CA SER A 377 -2.66 1.98 33.48
C SER A 377 -2.19 0.53 33.35
N SER A 378 -3.11 -0.43 33.43
CA SER A 378 -2.77 -1.82 33.10
C SER A 378 -2.45 -1.96 31.60
N GLN A 379 -1.71 -3.01 31.23
CA GLN A 379 -1.38 -3.31 29.85
C GLN A 379 -2.62 -3.33 28.95
N ASN A 380 -3.69 -4.02 29.34
CA ASN A 380 -4.92 -4.11 28.57
C ASN A 380 -5.61 -2.76 28.35
N GLN A 381 -5.61 -1.89 29.38
CA GLN A 381 -6.17 -0.55 29.27
C GLN A 381 -5.31 0.32 28.34
N MET A 382 -3.98 0.23 28.44
CA MET A 382 -3.08 0.96 27.57
C MET A 382 -3.24 0.55 26.10
N LEU A 383 -3.41 -0.75 25.79
CA LEU A 383 -3.67 -1.23 24.44
C LEU A 383 -4.97 -0.65 23.85
N LEU A 384 -6.04 -0.54 24.64
CA LEU A 384 -7.28 0.10 24.19
C LEU A 384 -7.11 1.61 23.97
N VAL A 385 -6.34 2.27 24.81
CA VAL A 385 -5.99 3.69 24.61
C VAL A 385 -5.21 3.86 23.31
N ILE A 386 -4.21 3.01 23.04
CA ILE A 386 -3.40 3.05 21.83
C ILE A 386 -4.25 2.72 20.58
N GLU A 387 -5.14 1.74 20.65
CA GLU A 387 -6.08 1.43 19.56
C GLU A 387 -6.91 2.66 19.18
N ASN A 388 -7.46 3.35 20.20
CA ASN A 388 -8.27 4.54 19.97
C ASN A 388 -7.43 5.71 19.43
N GLU A 389 -6.25 5.96 20.02
CA GLU A 389 -5.35 7.01 19.56
C GLU A 389 -4.91 6.79 18.12
N ARG A 390 -4.56 5.55 17.76
CA ARG A 390 -4.20 5.17 16.40
C ARG A 390 -5.37 5.35 15.42
N ARG A 391 -6.58 5.00 15.83
CA ARG A 391 -7.80 5.22 15.04
C ARG A 391 -8.04 6.71 14.76
N MET A 392 -7.87 7.58 15.79
CA MET A 392 -8.09 9.03 15.65
C MET A 392 -6.97 9.67 14.81
N GLU A 393 -5.73 9.32 15.10
CA GLU A 393 -4.56 9.92 14.48
C GLU A 393 -4.42 9.56 12.99
N LEU A 394 -4.70 8.30 12.64
CA LEU A 394 -4.50 7.75 11.30
C LEU A 394 -5.80 7.52 10.53
N CYS A 395 -6.91 8.17 10.96
CA CYS A 395 -8.19 7.99 10.28
C CYS A 395 -8.14 8.49 8.83
N PHE A 396 -8.79 7.74 7.95
CA PHE A 396 -8.84 7.98 6.51
C PHE A 396 -7.50 7.79 5.77
N GLU A 397 -6.51 7.17 6.45
CA GLU A 397 -5.22 6.81 5.85
C GLU A 397 -5.14 5.30 5.48
N GLY A 398 -6.21 4.54 5.68
CA GLY A 398 -6.32 3.12 5.31
C GLY A 398 -5.62 2.18 6.28
N HIS A 399 -5.71 2.43 7.59
CA HIS A 399 -5.12 1.60 8.64
C HIS A 399 -6.12 0.75 9.42
N ARG A 400 -7.33 1.26 9.64
CA ARG A 400 -8.27 0.74 10.63
C ARG A 400 -8.58 -0.75 10.48
N TRP A 401 -8.86 -1.23 9.27
CA TRP A 401 -9.19 -2.64 9.04
C TRP A 401 -8.04 -3.56 9.39
N TYR A 402 -6.83 -3.22 8.93
CA TYR A 402 -5.63 -3.99 9.21
C TYR A 402 -5.29 -4.02 10.70
N ASP A 403 -5.52 -2.92 11.41
CA ASP A 403 -5.35 -2.87 12.86
C ASP A 403 -6.36 -3.78 13.57
N LEU A 404 -7.63 -3.79 13.15
CA LEU A 404 -8.66 -4.66 13.71
C LEU A 404 -8.36 -6.14 13.48
N ILE A 405 -7.88 -6.51 12.29
CA ILE A 405 -7.51 -7.89 11.97
C ILE A 405 -6.31 -8.36 12.80
N ARG A 406 -5.18 -7.60 12.78
CA ARG A 406 -3.97 -8.00 13.49
C ARG A 406 -4.11 -8.09 15.01
N THR A 407 -5.03 -7.32 15.59
CA THR A 407 -5.30 -7.32 17.04
C THR A 407 -6.43 -8.26 17.45
N GLY A 408 -7.04 -8.97 16.51
CA GLY A 408 -8.20 -9.85 16.77
C GLY A 408 -9.46 -9.08 17.19
N ARG A 409 -9.52 -7.78 16.93
CA ARG A 409 -10.63 -6.91 17.34
C ARG A 409 -11.76 -6.80 16.31
N ALA A 410 -11.53 -7.29 15.09
CA ALA A 410 -12.46 -7.16 13.97
C ALA A 410 -13.88 -7.62 14.34
N LYS A 411 -14.03 -8.83 14.88
CA LYS A 411 -15.34 -9.37 15.27
C LYS A 411 -16.06 -8.47 16.30
N THR A 412 -15.37 -8.06 17.36
CA THR A 412 -15.99 -7.26 18.42
C THR A 412 -16.49 -5.91 17.90
N VAL A 413 -15.66 -5.23 17.11
CA VAL A 413 -15.99 -3.90 16.58
C VAL A 413 -17.06 -3.99 15.49
N MET A 414 -16.96 -4.96 14.60
CA MET A 414 -17.87 -5.06 13.46
C MET A 414 -19.26 -5.61 13.84
N ASP A 415 -19.36 -6.50 14.81
CA ASP A 415 -20.67 -6.95 15.36
C ASP A 415 -21.47 -5.77 15.98
N GLU A 416 -20.76 -4.77 16.55
CA GLU A 416 -21.39 -3.54 17.06
C GLU A 416 -21.74 -2.56 15.93
N PHE A 417 -20.89 -2.48 14.90
CA PHE A 417 -21.05 -1.54 13.81
C PHE A 417 -22.14 -1.94 12.80
N THR A 418 -22.23 -3.23 12.44
CA THR A 418 -23.20 -3.71 11.43
C THR A 418 -23.61 -5.16 11.65
N SER A 419 -24.90 -5.44 11.47
CA SER A 419 -25.43 -6.81 11.53
C SER A 419 -25.07 -7.69 10.30
N ASN A 420 -24.47 -7.12 9.28
CA ASN A 420 -24.17 -7.83 8.05
C ASN A 420 -22.80 -8.51 8.06
N TRP A 421 -21.93 -8.14 9.02
CA TRP A 421 -20.58 -8.68 9.09
C TRP A 421 -20.58 -10.17 9.49
N THR A 422 -19.69 -10.92 8.86
CA THR A 422 -19.45 -12.34 9.15
C THR A 422 -17.95 -12.63 9.05
N ASP A 423 -17.52 -13.77 9.60
CA ASP A 423 -16.10 -14.17 9.61
C ASP A 423 -15.46 -14.25 8.20
N LYS A 424 -16.27 -14.43 7.11
CA LYS A 424 -15.76 -14.39 5.74
C LYS A 424 -15.18 -13.03 5.36
N ASP A 425 -15.68 -11.96 5.99
CA ASP A 425 -15.33 -10.58 5.64
C ASP A 425 -13.99 -10.13 6.23
N GLU A 426 -13.31 -11.02 6.98
CA GLU A 426 -11.95 -10.77 7.46
C GLU A 426 -10.94 -10.56 6.32
N LEU A 427 -11.13 -11.26 5.20
CA LEU A 427 -10.29 -11.15 4.01
C LEU A 427 -11.14 -10.82 2.79
N TRP A 428 -10.57 -10.04 1.88
CA TRP A 428 -11.20 -9.82 0.58
C TRP A 428 -11.11 -11.07 -0.28
N PRO A 429 -12.09 -11.31 -1.19
CA PRO A 429 -12.02 -12.41 -2.13
C PRO A 429 -10.89 -12.22 -3.13
N ILE A 430 -10.18 -13.30 -3.46
CA ILE A 430 -9.29 -13.33 -4.63
C ILE A 430 -10.15 -13.08 -5.87
N PRO A 431 -9.72 -12.19 -6.80
CA PRO A 431 -10.53 -11.87 -7.98
C PRO A 431 -10.87 -13.11 -8.79
N LEU A 432 -12.15 -13.26 -9.16
CA LEU A 432 -12.65 -14.42 -9.92
C LEU A 432 -11.87 -14.68 -11.21
N ARG A 433 -11.40 -13.59 -11.86
CA ARG A 433 -10.58 -13.70 -13.06
C ARG A 433 -9.28 -14.46 -12.81
N GLU A 434 -8.62 -14.22 -11.67
CA GLU A 434 -7.36 -14.87 -11.32
C GLU A 434 -7.57 -16.35 -11.00
N ILE A 435 -8.63 -16.67 -10.25
CA ILE A 435 -9.05 -18.05 -9.99
C ILE A 435 -9.31 -18.81 -11.32
N THR A 436 -9.91 -18.12 -12.30
CA THR A 436 -10.25 -18.74 -13.60
C THR A 436 -9.02 -18.91 -14.50
N ASN A 437 -8.09 -17.96 -14.48
CA ASN A 437 -6.95 -17.93 -15.39
C ASN A 437 -5.76 -18.76 -14.89
N ASN A 438 -5.58 -18.92 -13.58
CA ASN A 438 -4.51 -19.74 -13.01
C ASN A 438 -5.08 -21.05 -12.43
N PRO A 439 -4.82 -22.21 -13.09
CA PRO A 439 -5.32 -23.51 -12.61
C PRO A 439 -4.90 -23.87 -11.19
N SER A 440 -3.75 -23.33 -10.72
CA SER A 440 -3.26 -23.57 -9.36
C SER A 440 -4.01 -22.79 -8.28
N LEU A 441 -4.86 -21.83 -8.68
CA LEU A 441 -5.73 -21.08 -7.76
C LEU A 441 -7.17 -21.59 -7.71
N LYS A 442 -7.51 -22.65 -8.45
CA LYS A 442 -8.89 -23.12 -8.62
C LYS A 442 -9.63 -23.35 -7.30
N ASP A 443 -8.93 -23.89 -6.29
CA ASP A 443 -9.49 -24.20 -4.97
C ASP A 443 -8.90 -23.30 -3.87
N ALA A 444 -8.33 -22.16 -4.25
CA ALA A 444 -7.58 -21.28 -3.37
C ALA A 444 -8.34 -20.02 -2.92
N GLN A 445 -9.65 -19.95 -3.19
CA GLN A 445 -10.48 -18.82 -2.76
C GLN A 445 -10.57 -18.72 -1.23
N ASN A 446 -10.73 -17.51 -0.72
CA ASN A 446 -11.00 -17.30 0.70
C ASN A 446 -12.36 -17.90 1.08
N PRO A 447 -12.49 -18.47 2.29
CA PRO A 447 -13.73 -19.12 2.73
C PRO A 447 -14.93 -18.17 2.64
N GLY A 448 -16.05 -18.67 2.11
CA GLY A 448 -17.31 -17.92 2.01
C GLY A 448 -17.55 -17.18 0.71
N TYR A 449 -16.55 -17.19 -0.25
CA TYR A 449 -16.66 -16.57 -1.55
C TYR A 449 -16.73 -17.57 -2.70
#